data_ad7e4ad944f79daae84aa714a79d79d0
#
_entry.id   ad7e4ad944f79daae84aa714a79d79d0
#
_cell.length_a   1.000
_cell.length_b   1.000
_cell.length_c   1.000
_cell.angle_alpha   90.00
_cell.angle_beta   90.00
_cell.angle_gamma   90.00
#
_symmetry.space_group_name_H-M   'P 1'
#
loop_
_entity.id
_entity.type
_entity.pdbx_description
1 polymer ?
#
loop_
_entity_poly.entity_id
_entity_poly.type
_entity_poly.pdbx_seq_one_letter_code
_entity_poly.pdbx_strand_id
1 'polypeptide(L)'
;GHELGMGSPLSVNKGINNELFKTEMTSTSLWLKSMRCGGVGALLSKMDWESAYKHIHVHKDDLKLQVFKFCNKYFVELRLAFGTASSPGLFDWPNWAMTRSSMLLTKIPAQWVQKQLDDLCIATPPNKKQLMLDFVSTHRSICDRVGIRLAPETDKEKAFSCETAGTVLGVKYDTVTWSWNIDSEKLKCILHVLYDMSVSESVTNATALSISGKIVHYAPLFASSKWWKKPLTDLPDQDANKKSLIKITAPVKRCLTWWIMSLNRLRLGNLPIQD
;
A
#
# COMPACT_ATOMS: atom_id res chain seq x y z
N GLY A 1 12.15 21.30 -11.38
CA GLY A 1 11.59 22.51 -11.87
C GLY A 1 12.40 23.72 -11.47
N HIS A 2 13.54 23.99 -12.13
CA HIS A 2 14.27 25.24 -11.96
C HIS A 2 14.20 26.02 -13.25
N GLU A 3 13.67 27.24 -13.13
CA GLU A 3 13.91 28.38 -13.98
C GLU A 3 13.69 28.20 -15.49
N LEU A 4 12.46 28.11 -15.86
CA LEU A 4 11.99 28.92 -16.97
C LEU A 4 11.36 30.14 -16.29
N GLY A 5 12.12 31.23 -16.23
CA GLY A 5 11.69 32.45 -15.60
C GLY A 5 10.38 32.92 -16.20
N MET A 6 9.35 32.87 -15.42
CA MET A 6 8.09 33.61 -15.41
C MET A 6 6.97 32.77 -14.80
N GLY A 7 6.61 33.14 -13.58
CA GLY A 7 5.50 32.50 -12.86
C GLY A 7 5.91 31.21 -12.16
N SER A 8 5.23 30.82 -11.10
CA SER A 8 5.52 29.59 -10.37
C SER A 8 5.56 28.41 -11.34
N PRO A 9 6.63 27.60 -11.35
CA PRO A 9 6.76 26.52 -12.30
C PRO A 9 5.55 25.58 -12.13
N LEU A 10 4.75 25.41 -13.18
CA LEU A 10 3.69 24.43 -13.21
C LEU A 10 4.35 23.05 -13.11
N SER A 11 4.19 22.40 -11.97
CA SER A 11 4.58 21.01 -11.85
C SER A 11 3.84 20.20 -12.92
N VAL A 12 4.51 19.24 -13.57
CA VAL A 12 3.89 18.32 -14.52
C VAL A 12 2.62 17.71 -13.93
N ASN A 13 2.64 17.36 -12.65
CA ASN A 13 1.48 16.81 -11.94
C ASN A 13 0.26 17.76 -11.89
N LYS A 14 0.46 19.08 -11.93
CA LYS A 14 -0.66 20.04 -11.96
C LYS A 14 -1.41 20.04 -13.30
N GLY A 15 -0.73 19.64 -14.38
CA GLY A 15 -1.32 19.50 -15.71
C GLY A 15 -2.01 18.16 -15.94
N ILE A 16 -1.90 17.19 -15.02
CA ILE A 16 -2.50 15.87 -15.15
C ILE A 16 -3.91 15.88 -14.56
N ASN A 17 -4.89 15.45 -15.36
CA ASN A 17 -6.23 15.18 -14.85
C ASN A 17 -6.24 13.84 -14.09
N ASN A 18 -6.15 13.89 -12.76
CA ASN A 18 -6.09 12.71 -11.89
C ASN A 18 -7.33 11.82 -11.98
N GLU A 19 -8.48 12.34 -12.41
CA GLU A 19 -9.70 11.56 -12.58
C GLU A 19 -9.56 10.47 -13.65
N LEU A 20 -8.68 10.68 -14.64
CA LEU A 20 -8.40 9.72 -15.71
C LEU A 20 -7.47 8.58 -15.27
N PHE A 21 -6.78 8.73 -14.13
CA PHE A 21 -5.74 7.81 -13.68
C PHE A 21 -6.04 7.22 -12.29
N LYS A 22 -7.32 7.06 -11.97
CA LYS A 22 -7.74 6.41 -10.74
C LYS A 22 -7.28 4.96 -10.70
N THR A 23 -6.81 4.53 -9.54
CA THR A 23 -6.40 3.15 -9.28
C THR A 23 -7.39 2.48 -8.35
N GLU A 24 -7.70 1.21 -8.62
CA GLU A 24 -8.42 0.36 -7.67
C GLU A 24 -7.41 -0.30 -6.74
N MET A 25 -7.19 0.33 -5.59
CA MET A 25 -6.28 -0.22 -4.58
C MET A 25 -7.04 -1.05 -3.57
N THR A 26 -6.46 -2.19 -3.18
CA THR A 26 -6.95 -2.91 -2.02
C THR A 26 -6.66 -2.13 -0.74
N SER A 27 -7.41 -2.42 0.30
CA SER A 27 -7.20 -1.88 1.64
C SER A 27 -7.01 -3.03 2.63
N THR A 28 -6.46 -2.73 3.80
CA THR A 28 -6.40 -3.71 4.90
C THR A 28 -7.77 -4.31 5.20
N SER A 29 -8.84 -3.52 5.08
CA SER A 29 -10.22 -4.00 5.25
C SER A 29 -10.63 -5.04 4.20
N LEU A 30 -10.32 -4.79 2.92
CA LEU A 30 -10.61 -5.75 1.85
C LEU A 30 -9.76 -7.00 1.97
N TRP A 31 -8.48 -6.85 2.34
CA TRP A 31 -7.60 -7.99 2.59
C TRP A 31 -8.11 -8.87 3.74
N LEU A 32 -8.50 -8.27 4.87
CA LEU A 32 -9.11 -9.01 5.99
C LEU A 32 -10.39 -9.74 5.56
N LYS A 33 -11.21 -9.13 4.70
CA LYS A 33 -12.39 -9.81 4.13
C LYS A 33 -11.99 -11.04 3.32
N SER A 34 -10.95 -10.97 2.49
CA SER A 34 -10.44 -12.11 1.73
C SER A 34 -9.91 -13.21 2.65
N MET A 35 -9.17 -12.87 3.70
CA MET A 35 -8.69 -13.83 4.70
C MET A 35 -9.83 -14.51 5.43
N ARG A 36 -10.86 -13.77 5.85
CA ARG A 36 -12.06 -14.35 6.49
C ARG A 36 -12.79 -15.31 5.56
N CYS A 37 -12.88 -15.03 4.27
CA CYS A 37 -13.42 -15.96 3.28
C CYS A 37 -12.56 -17.24 3.16
N GLY A 38 -11.27 -17.18 3.42
CA GLY A 38 -10.36 -18.32 3.47
C GLY A 38 -10.50 -19.14 4.76
N GLY A 39 -10.83 -18.48 5.88
CA GLY A 39 -10.99 -19.06 7.21
C GLY A 39 -9.67 -19.36 7.93
N VAL A 40 -9.78 -19.97 9.10
CA VAL A 40 -8.61 -20.40 9.89
C VAL A 40 -7.78 -21.40 9.10
N GLY A 41 -6.46 -21.24 9.09
CA GLY A 41 -5.55 -22.04 8.28
C GLY A 41 -5.55 -21.67 6.80
N ALA A 42 -6.16 -20.53 6.41
CA ALA A 42 -6.12 -20.05 5.03
C ALA A 42 -4.69 -20.02 4.50
N LEU A 43 -4.53 -20.41 3.25
CA LEU A 43 -3.26 -20.31 2.55
C LEU A 43 -3.13 -18.93 1.97
N LEU A 44 -1.97 -18.31 2.17
CA LEU A 44 -1.60 -16.99 1.67
C LEU A 44 -0.57 -17.11 0.57
N SER A 45 -0.67 -16.27 -0.45
CA SER A 45 0.37 -16.07 -1.45
C SER A 45 0.52 -14.58 -1.75
N LYS A 46 1.73 -14.18 -2.07
CA LYS A 46 2.07 -12.82 -2.50
C LYS A 46 2.99 -12.88 -3.71
N MET A 47 2.75 -12.00 -4.66
CA MET A 47 3.61 -11.77 -5.82
C MET A 47 3.82 -10.26 -5.98
N ASP A 48 5.04 -9.85 -6.23
CA ASP A 48 5.46 -8.45 -6.40
C ASP A 48 6.13 -8.27 -7.77
N TRP A 49 5.85 -7.16 -8.45
CA TRP A 49 6.51 -6.85 -9.72
C TRP A 49 7.85 -6.18 -9.48
N GLU A 50 8.92 -6.79 -9.95
CA GLU A 50 10.23 -6.15 -9.89
C GLU A 50 10.24 -4.87 -10.74
N SER A 51 10.55 -3.74 -10.09
CA SER A 51 10.66 -2.44 -10.79
C SER A 51 9.41 -2.08 -11.60
N ALA A 52 8.23 -2.28 -11.05
CA ALA A 52 6.91 -2.20 -11.68
C ALA A 52 6.78 -1.12 -12.77
N TYR A 53 7.04 0.15 -12.45
CA TYR A 53 6.92 1.27 -13.40
C TYR A 53 7.91 1.19 -14.56
N LYS A 54 9.04 0.50 -14.38
CA LYS A 54 10.07 0.38 -15.41
C LYS A 54 9.69 -0.58 -16.54
N HIS A 55 8.59 -1.33 -16.41
CA HIS A 55 8.03 -2.13 -17.49
C HIS A 55 7.18 -1.32 -18.48
N ILE A 56 6.70 -0.14 -18.09
CA ILE A 56 5.81 0.68 -18.92
C ILE A 56 6.59 1.82 -19.59
N HIS A 57 6.58 1.85 -20.92
CA HIS A 57 7.20 2.91 -21.71
C HIS A 57 6.36 4.18 -21.69
N VAL A 58 7.05 5.32 -21.68
CA VAL A 58 6.42 6.63 -21.91
C VAL A 58 6.31 6.87 -23.40
N HIS A 59 5.20 7.45 -23.84
CA HIS A 59 5.02 7.81 -25.23
C HIS A 59 6.07 8.86 -25.64
N LYS A 60 6.58 8.75 -26.89
CA LYS A 60 7.67 9.60 -27.39
C LYS A 60 7.37 11.10 -27.27
N ASP A 61 6.12 11.51 -27.46
CA ASP A 61 5.71 12.92 -27.40
C ASP A 61 5.71 13.47 -25.96
N ASP A 62 5.66 12.60 -24.94
CA ASP A 62 5.64 12.95 -23.54
C ASP A 62 7.03 12.88 -22.88
N LEU A 63 8.05 12.35 -23.56
CA LEU A 63 9.40 12.23 -23.02
C LEU A 63 9.99 13.59 -22.57
N LYS A 64 9.64 14.67 -23.26
CA LYS A 64 10.03 16.04 -22.89
C LYS A 64 9.58 16.47 -21.49
N LEU A 65 8.53 15.82 -20.95
CA LEU A 65 8.00 16.07 -19.60
C LEU A 65 8.78 15.29 -18.52
N GLN A 66 9.63 14.35 -18.92
CA GLN A 66 10.40 13.47 -18.02
C GLN A 66 11.90 13.75 -18.04
N VAL A 67 12.26 14.97 -18.39
CA VAL A 67 13.67 15.42 -18.36
C VAL A 67 14.06 15.80 -16.94
N PHE A 68 15.18 15.31 -16.46
CA PHE A 68 15.75 15.69 -15.17
C PHE A 68 17.25 15.98 -15.29
N LYS A 69 17.78 16.79 -14.37
CA LYS A 69 19.20 17.16 -14.32
C LYS A 69 19.88 16.42 -13.17
N PHE A 70 20.97 15.74 -13.48
CA PHE A 70 21.83 15.10 -12.50
C PHE A 70 23.30 15.31 -12.88
N CYS A 71 24.15 15.68 -11.92
CA CYS A 71 25.59 15.97 -12.14
C CYS A 71 25.84 16.86 -13.36
N ASN A 72 25.13 17.97 -13.48
CA ASN A 72 25.19 18.94 -14.60
C ASN A 72 24.87 18.37 -16.00
N LYS A 73 24.35 17.15 -16.09
CA LYS A 73 23.86 16.52 -17.33
C LYS A 73 22.36 16.41 -17.32
N TYR A 74 21.74 16.46 -18.50
CA TYR A 74 20.30 16.23 -18.67
C TYR A 74 20.07 14.79 -19.08
N PHE A 75 19.09 14.17 -18.46
CA PHE A 75 18.64 12.81 -18.72
C PHE A 75 17.14 12.81 -19.00
N VAL A 76 16.70 11.83 -19.76
CA VAL A 76 15.28 11.60 -20.05
C VAL A 76 14.91 10.24 -19.50
N GLU A 77 13.91 10.18 -18.65
CA GLU A 77 13.35 8.91 -18.19
C GLU A 77 12.41 8.33 -19.29
N LEU A 78 12.76 7.17 -19.79
CA LEU A 78 12.03 6.52 -20.89
C LEU A 78 10.86 5.65 -20.40
N ARG A 79 10.75 5.45 -19.10
CA ARG A 79 9.74 4.63 -18.43
C ARG A 79 8.90 5.48 -17.49
N LEU A 80 7.81 4.93 -16.96
CA LEU A 80 7.04 5.65 -15.96
C LEU A 80 7.93 6.05 -14.77
N ALA A 81 7.86 7.32 -14.40
CA ALA A 81 8.63 7.86 -13.29
C ALA A 81 7.85 7.76 -11.97
N PHE A 82 8.58 7.51 -10.87
CA PHE A 82 8.04 7.68 -9.54
C PHE A 82 7.71 9.15 -9.27
N GLY A 83 6.56 9.39 -8.64
CA GLY A 83 6.11 10.75 -8.30
C GLY A 83 5.30 11.44 -9.39
N THR A 84 5.15 10.86 -10.59
CA THR A 84 4.19 11.34 -11.60
C THR A 84 2.79 10.86 -11.24
N ALA A 85 1.82 11.77 -11.20
CA ALA A 85 0.46 11.48 -10.74
C ALA A 85 -0.29 10.45 -11.61
N SER A 86 0.05 10.37 -12.91
CA SER A 86 -0.53 9.38 -13.83
C SER A 86 0.10 7.99 -13.76
N SER A 87 1.34 7.86 -13.25
CA SER A 87 2.08 6.59 -13.26
C SER A 87 1.35 5.43 -12.57
N PRO A 88 0.74 5.62 -11.39
CA PRO A 88 -0.01 4.53 -10.75
C PRO A 88 -1.16 4.02 -11.61
N GLY A 89 -1.97 4.90 -12.19
CA GLY A 89 -3.10 4.52 -13.04
C GLY A 89 -2.69 3.84 -14.33
N LEU A 90 -1.66 4.37 -15.00
CA LEU A 90 -1.13 3.77 -16.24
C LEU A 90 -0.54 2.37 -15.99
N PHE A 91 0.08 2.16 -14.84
CA PHE A 91 0.58 0.85 -14.43
C PHE A 91 -0.56 -0.10 -14.03
N ASP A 92 -1.60 0.42 -13.39
CA ASP A 92 -2.69 -0.38 -12.82
C ASP A 92 -3.46 -1.16 -13.88
N TRP A 93 -3.67 -0.58 -15.06
CA TRP A 93 -4.43 -1.21 -16.15
C TRP A 93 -3.82 -2.52 -16.68
N PRO A 94 -2.54 -2.56 -17.13
CA PRO A 94 -1.95 -3.83 -17.59
C PRO A 94 -1.86 -4.86 -16.46
N ASN A 95 -1.57 -4.44 -15.23
CA ASN A 95 -1.56 -5.34 -14.09
C ASN A 95 -2.95 -5.96 -13.84
N TRP A 96 -4.02 -5.15 -13.92
CA TRP A 96 -5.40 -5.66 -13.84
C TRP A 96 -5.73 -6.64 -14.97
N ALA A 97 -5.32 -6.33 -16.20
CA ALA A 97 -5.58 -7.22 -17.34
C ALA A 97 -4.96 -8.60 -17.12
N MET A 98 -3.71 -8.68 -16.67
CA MET A 98 -3.03 -9.94 -16.38
C MET A 98 -3.63 -10.68 -15.18
N THR A 99 -3.95 -9.95 -14.11
CA THR A 99 -4.61 -10.54 -12.94
C THR A 99 -5.97 -11.13 -13.32
N ARG A 100 -6.79 -10.39 -14.06
CA ARG A 100 -8.10 -10.86 -14.55
C ARG A 100 -7.97 -12.06 -15.49
N SER A 101 -7.01 -12.04 -16.40
CA SER A 101 -6.75 -13.19 -17.30
C SER A 101 -6.41 -14.44 -16.49
N SER A 102 -5.56 -14.31 -15.47
CA SER A 102 -5.21 -15.42 -14.59
C SER A 102 -6.43 -15.94 -13.82
N MET A 103 -7.28 -15.05 -13.32
CA MET A 103 -8.51 -15.41 -12.63
C MET A 103 -9.49 -16.15 -13.54
N LEU A 104 -9.67 -15.71 -14.78
CA LEU A 104 -10.55 -16.36 -15.77
C LEU A 104 -10.05 -17.74 -16.15
N LEU A 105 -8.75 -17.90 -16.39
CA LEU A 105 -8.15 -19.17 -16.78
C LEU A 105 -8.22 -20.22 -15.66
N THR A 106 -8.00 -19.80 -14.42
CA THR A 106 -7.99 -20.70 -13.26
C THR A 106 -9.34 -20.83 -12.58
N LYS A 107 -10.29 -19.95 -12.89
CA LYS A 107 -11.60 -19.85 -12.22
C LYS A 107 -11.50 -19.61 -10.71
N ILE A 108 -10.42 -18.98 -10.25
CA ILE A 108 -10.28 -18.59 -8.85
C ILE A 108 -11.32 -17.51 -8.50
N PRO A 109 -12.03 -17.60 -7.36
CA PRO A 109 -13.00 -16.60 -6.94
C PRO A 109 -12.34 -15.23 -6.70
N ALA A 110 -12.93 -14.17 -7.23
CA ALA A 110 -12.40 -12.81 -7.12
C ALA A 110 -12.21 -12.32 -5.67
N GLN A 111 -13.05 -12.79 -4.76
CA GLN A 111 -12.98 -12.44 -3.34
C GLN A 111 -11.70 -12.90 -2.63
N TRP A 112 -10.97 -13.85 -3.23
CA TRP A 112 -9.71 -14.36 -2.67
C TRP A 112 -8.48 -13.63 -3.22
N VAL A 113 -8.64 -12.81 -4.26
CA VAL A 113 -7.56 -12.12 -4.96
C VAL A 113 -7.64 -10.63 -4.68
N GLN A 114 -6.58 -10.06 -4.15
CA GLN A 114 -6.46 -8.64 -3.85
C GLN A 114 -5.22 -8.07 -4.52
N LYS A 115 -5.34 -6.88 -5.08
CA LYS A 115 -4.26 -6.21 -5.79
C LYS A 115 -4.03 -4.82 -5.20
N GLN A 116 -2.77 -4.48 -4.94
CA GLN A 116 -2.38 -3.12 -4.57
C GLN A 116 -1.15 -2.70 -5.37
N LEU A 117 -1.37 -1.94 -6.42
CA LEU A 117 -0.34 -1.59 -7.40
C LEU A 117 0.42 -2.85 -7.86
N ASP A 118 1.69 -2.96 -7.50
CA ASP A 118 2.61 -4.06 -7.82
C ASP A 118 2.43 -5.32 -6.96
N ASP A 119 1.84 -5.19 -5.78
CA ASP A 119 1.54 -6.31 -4.89
C ASP A 119 0.25 -7.03 -5.33
N LEU A 120 0.33 -8.32 -5.63
CA LEU A 120 -0.80 -9.23 -5.83
C LEU A 120 -0.86 -10.22 -4.68
N CYS A 121 -1.93 -10.19 -3.91
CA CYS A 121 -2.11 -10.98 -2.70
C CYS A 121 -3.31 -11.91 -2.83
N ILE A 122 -3.16 -13.16 -2.39
CA ILE A 122 -4.20 -14.18 -2.49
C ILE A 122 -4.38 -14.85 -1.12
N ALA A 123 -5.65 -15.07 -0.73
CA ALA A 123 -6.00 -15.84 0.45
C ALA A 123 -7.06 -16.87 0.07
N THR A 124 -6.74 -18.16 0.18
CA THR A 124 -7.67 -19.26 -0.15
C THR A 124 -7.92 -20.18 1.06
N PRO A 125 -9.05 -20.88 1.10
CA PRO A 125 -9.23 -21.96 2.07
C PRO A 125 -8.13 -23.02 1.98
N PRO A 126 -7.74 -23.69 3.08
CA PRO A 126 -6.64 -24.67 3.09
C PRO A 126 -6.86 -25.85 2.14
N ASN A 127 -8.11 -26.24 1.90
CA ASN A 127 -8.47 -27.31 0.96
C ASN A 127 -8.42 -26.88 -0.53
N LYS A 128 -8.03 -25.62 -0.83
CA LYS A 128 -7.93 -25.08 -2.20
C LYS A 128 -6.48 -24.82 -2.62
N LYS A 129 -5.54 -25.53 -2.02
CA LYS A 129 -4.09 -25.38 -2.30
C LYS A 129 -3.77 -25.51 -3.78
N GLN A 130 -4.31 -26.52 -4.47
CA GLN A 130 -4.02 -26.70 -5.89
C GLN A 130 -4.52 -25.53 -6.73
N LEU A 131 -5.72 -25.02 -6.47
CA LEU A 131 -6.26 -23.85 -7.18
C LEU A 131 -5.39 -22.60 -6.99
N MET A 132 -4.81 -22.39 -5.80
CA MET A 132 -3.88 -21.31 -5.54
C MET A 132 -2.58 -21.50 -6.34
N LEU A 133 -2.00 -22.70 -6.35
CA LEU A 133 -0.80 -23.02 -7.12
C LEU A 133 -1.04 -22.84 -8.63
N ASP A 134 -2.17 -23.28 -9.13
CA ASP A 134 -2.56 -23.08 -10.54
C ASP A 134 -2.65 -21.60 -10.89
N PHE A 135 -3.23 -20.79 -10.00
CA PHE A 135 -3.30 -19.34 -10.20
C PHE A 135 -1.90 -18.71 -10.21
N VAL A 136 -1.06 -19.03 -9.23
CA VAL A 136 0.30 -18.48 -9.12
C VAL A 136 1.11 -18.83 -10.37
N SER A 137 1.09 -20.10 -10.80
CA SER A 137 1.82 -20.55 -11.98
C SER A 137 1.29 -19.92 -13.27
N THR A 138 -0.02 -19.82 -13.42
CA THR A 138 -0.67 -19.17 -14.57
C THR A 138 -0.30 -17.68 -14.62
N HIS A 139 -0.36 -16.99 -13.50
CA HIS A 139 -0.03 -15.56 -13.44
C HIS A 139 1.46 -15.31 -13.79
N ARG A 140 2.37 -16.12 -13.23
CA ARG A 140 3.80 -16.07 -13.58
C ARG A 140 4.01 -16.30 -15.08
N SER A 141 3.37 -17.32 -15.65
CA SER A 141 3.47 -17.61 -17.08
C SER A 141 2.96 -16.48 -17.98
N ILE A 142 1.86 -15.82 -17.60
CA ILE A 142 1.36 -14.65 -18.32
C ILE A 142 2.36 -13.50 -18.24
N CYS A 143 2.88 -13.19 -17.05
CA CYS A 143 3.87 -12.14 -16.85
C CYS A 143 5.14 -12.40 -17.69
N ASP A 144 5.68 -13.61 -17.65
CA ASP A 144 6.87 -14.00 -18.42
C ASP A 144 6.65 -13.82 -19.93
N ARG A 145 5.49 -14.22 -20.45
CA ARG A 145 5.15 -14.10 -21.87
C ARG A 145 5.10 -12.66 -22.37
N VAL A 146 4.79 -11.71 -21.50
CA VAL A 146 4.75 -10.27 -21.82
C VAL A 146 6.02 -9.54 -21.35
N GLY A 147 7.03 -10.26 -20.87
CA GLY A 147 8.32 -9.72 -20.45
C GLY A 147 8.31 -9.01 -19.11
N ILE A 148 7.34 -9.31 -18.22
CA ILE A 148 7.25 -8.76 -16.88
C ILE A 148 7.94 -9.65 -15.88
N ARG A 149 8.84 -9.08 -15.10
CA ARG A 149 9.55 -9.81 -14.06
C ARG A 149 8.84 -9.71 -12.73
N LEU A 150 8.57 -10.85 -12.11
CA LEU A 150 8.07 -10.98 -10.75
C LEU A 150 9.20 -11.31 -9.80
N ALA A 151 9.14 -10.80 -8.58
CA ALA A 151 10.09 -11.12 -7.53
C ALA A 151 10.18 -12.64 -7.30
N PRO A 152 11.40 -13.18 -7.09
CA PRO A 152 11.58 -14.60 -6.83
C PRO A 152 11.05 -14.96 -5.44
N GLU A 153 10.55 -16.18 -5.28
CA GLU A 153 10.06 -16.67 -3.98
C GLU A 153 11.17 -16.87 -2.92
N THR A 154 12.42 -16.71 -3.31
CA THR A 154 13.55 -16.63 -2.38
C THR A 154 13.55 -15.34 -1.57
N ASP A 155 12.94 -14.26 -2.09
CA ASP A 155 12.71 -13.01 -1.37
C ASP A 155 11.32 -13.08 -0.68
N LYS A 156 11.29 -13.67 0.51
CA LYS A 156 10.04 -13.89 1.28
C LYS A 156 9.33 -12.61 1.72
N GLU A 157 9.96 -11.45 1.65
CA GLU A 157 9.30 -10.17 1.90
C GLU A 157 8.45 -9.73 0.71
N LYS A 158 8.88 -10.10 -0.50
CA LYS A 158 8.23 -9.71 -1.76
C LYS A 158 7.34 -10.79 -2.34
N ALA A 159 7.76 -12.07 -2.25
CA ALA A 159 6.99 -13.16 -2.84
C ALA A 159 7.02 -14.42 -1.98
N PHE A 160 5.87 -15.07 -1.88
CA PHE A 160 5.73 -16.40 -1.26
C PHE A 160 4.44 -17.06 -1.77
N SER A 161 4.37 -18.38 -1.69
CA SER A 161 3.21 -19.15 -2.17
C SER A 161 2.79 -20.22 -1.18
N CYS A 162 1.47 -20.31 -0.95
CA CYS A 162 0.83 -21.34 -0.11
C CYS A 162 1.35 -21.44 1.33
N GLU A 163 1.69 -20.30 1.94
CA GLU A 163 2.11 -20.22 3.32
C GLU A 163 0.91 -19.93 4.24
N THR A 164 0.95 -20.39 5.49
CA THR A 164 -0.06 -20.05 6.51
C THR A 164 0.30 -18.79 7.29
N ALA A 165 1.53 -18.28 7.10
CA ALA A 165 1.99 -17.04 7.69
C ALA A 165 2.76 -16.22 6.66
N GLY A 166 2.62 -14.88 6.70
CA GLY A 166 3.31 -14.00 5.77
C GLY A 166 3.02 -12.53 6.00
N THR A 167 3.82 -11.68 5.36
CA THR A 167 3.64 -10.22 5.43
C THR A 167 2.89 -9.72 4.20
N VAL A 168 1.70 -9.19 4.41
CA VAL A 168 0.86 -8.60 3.36
C VAL A 168 0.50 -7.17 3.77
N LEU A 169 0.68 -6.22 2.85
CA LEU A 169 0.43 -4.79 3.11
C LEU A 169 1.16 -4.27 4.37
N GLY A 170 2.35 -4.78 4.66
CA GLY A 170 3.15 -4.37 5.82
C GLY A 170 2.67 -4.89 7.18
N VAL A 171 1.71 -5.82 7.19
CA VAL A 171 1.19 -6.50 8.38
C VAL A 171 1.57 -7.98 8.31
N LYS A 172 2.09 -8.52 9.39
CA LYS A 172 2.40 -9.95 9.55
C LYS A 172 1.13 -10.67 9.99
N TYR A 173 0.72 -11.68 9.25
CA TYR A 173 -0.44 -12.52 9.55
C TYR A 173 0.01 -13.96 9.80
N ASP A 174 -0.67 -14.64 10.70
CA ASP A 174 -0.64 -16.08 10.90
C ASP A 174 -2.09 -16.58 10.90
N THR A 175 -2.43 -17.36 9.90
CA THR A 175 -3.79 -17.85 9.70
C THR A 175 -4.12 -19.08 10.53
N VAL A 176 -3.11 -19.80 11.05
CA VAL A 176 -3.29 -20.95 11.95
C VAL A 176 -3.66 -20.46 13.35
N THR A 177 -2.86 -19.54 13.89
CA THR A 177 -3.15 -18.92 15.20
C THR A 177 -4.20 -17.82 15.10
N TRP A 178 -4.63 -17.47 13.88
CA TRP A 178 -5.58 -16.41 13.57
C TRP A 178 -5.18 -15.09 14.21
N SER A 179 -3.94 -14.70 13.99
CA SER A 179 -3.32 -13.55 14.64
C SER A 179 -2.53 -12.66 13.67
N TRP A 180 -2.23 -11.45 14.11
CA TRP A 180 -1.48 -10.47 13.33
C TRP A 180 -0.51 -9.66 14.19
N ASN A 181 0.51 -9.09 13.55
CA ASN A 181 1.45 -8.16 14.15
C ASN A 181 1.99 -7.17 13.10
N ILE A 182 2.65 -6.12 13.55
CA ILE A 182 3.37 -5.16 12.72
C ILE A 182 4.86 -5.39 12.96
N ASP A 183 5.68 -5.16 11.94
CA ASP A 183 7.13 -5.17 12.10
C ASP A 183 7.59 -4.27 13.25
N SER A 184 8.52 -4.76 14.07
CA SER A 184 8.93 -4.09 15.31
C SER A 184 9.48 -2.69 15.08
N GLU A 185 10.26 -2.48 14.02
CA GLU A 185 10.84 -1.16 13.73
C GLU A 185 9.76 -0.19 13.22
N LYS A 186 8.84 -0.67 12.38
CA LYS A 186 7.68 0.12 11.95
C LYS A 186 6.79 0.50 13.14
N LEU A 187 6.55 -0.44 14.04
CA LEU A 187 5.78 -0.20 15.26
C LEU A 187 6.44 0.85 16.17
N LYS A 188 7.75 0.75 16.38
CA LYS A 188 8.51 1.75 17.14
C LYS A 188 8.40 3.14 16.52
N CYS A 189 8.60 3.25 15.21
CA CYS A 189 8.49 4.53 14.50
C CYS A 189 7.10 5.16 14.63
N ILE A 190 6.02 4.36 14.54
CA ILE A 190 4.66 4.86 14.70
C ILE A 190 4.43 5.34 16.13
N LEU A 191 4.78 4.52 17.12
CA LEU A 191 4.61 4.85 18.53
C LEU A 191 5.39 6.12 18.90
N HIS A 192 6.63 6.27 18.43
CA HIS A 192 7.42 7.49 18.66
C HIS A 192 6.68 8.75 18.23
N VAL A 193 6.20 8.78 16.99
CA VAL A 193 5.45 9.94 16.47
C VAL A 193 4.16 10.19 17.26
N LEU A 194 3.43 9.13 17.64
CA LEU A 194 2.20 9.29 18.44
C LEU A 194 2.49 9.83 19.84
N TYR A 195 3.59 9.39 20.48
CA TYR A 195 4.04 9.93 21.77
C TYR A 195 4.41 11.40 21.66
N ASP A 196 5.22 11.79 20.67
CA ASP A 196 5.61 13.18 20.45
C ASP A 196 4.37 14.08 20.24
N MET A 197 3.41 13.62 19.44
CA MET A 197 2.16 14.32 19.25
C MET A 197 1.35 14.44 20.55
N SER A 198 1.35 13.43 21.41
CA SER A 198 0.53 13.41 22.63
C SER A 198 0.96 14.47 23.66
N VAL A 199 2.25 14.80 23.68
CA VAL A 199 2.82 15.81 24.59
C VAL A 199 2.92 17.20 23.96
N SER A 200 2.72 17.33 22.66
CA SER A 200 2.81 18.59 21.92
C SER A 200 1.49 19.35 21.91
N GLU A 201 1.57 20.68 21.76
CA GLU A 201 0.40 21.55 21.55
C GLU A 201 0.01 21.67 20.07
N SER A 202 0.99 21.44 19.17
CA SER A 202 0.79 21.51 17.73
C SER A 202 1.72 20.53 17.01
N VAL A 203 1.37 20.21 15.76
CA VAL A 203 2.14 19.33 14.88
C VAL A 203 2.14 19.89 13.47
N THR A 204 3.17 19.58 12.67
CA THR A 204 3.17 19.98 11.26
C THR A 204 2.10 19.23 10.48
N ASN A 205 1.54 19.88 9.45
CA ASN A 205 0.56 19.26 8.57
C ASN A 205 1.13 17.99 7.88
N ALA A 206 2.43 17.97 7.56
CA ALA A 206 3.10 16.78 7.02
C ALA A 206 3.04 15.59 7.99
N THR A 207 3.29 15.82 9.29
CA THR A 207 3.21 14.77 10.32
C THR A 207 1.77 14.30 10.51
N ALA A 208 0.80 15.23 10.53
CA ALA A 208 -0.62 14.90 10.63
C ALA A 208 -1.09 14.04 9.45
N LEU A 209 -0.74 14.39 8.21
CA LEU A 209 -1.03 13.59 7.01
C LEU A 209 -0.40 12.18 7.09
N SER A 210 0.86 12.09 7.50
CA SER A 210 1.56 10.80 7.63
C SER A 210 0.90 9.89 8.65
N ILE A 211 0.55 10.41 9.83
CA ILE A 211 -0.11 9.63 10.88
C ILE A 211 -1.53 9.27 10.48
N SER A 212 -2.30 10.19 9.90
CA SER A 212 -3.64 9.92 9.38
C SER A 212 -3.64 8.72 8.44
N GLY A 213 -2.73 8.69 7.45
CA GLY A 213 -2.60 7.56 6.51
C GLY A 213 -2.30 6.23 7.22
N LYS A 214 -1.37 6.22 8.18
CA LYS A 214 -1.04 5.01 8.97
C LYS A 214 -2.22 4.54 9.81
N ILE A 215 -2.93 5.46 10.45
CA ILE A 215 -4.13 5.13 11.24
C ILE A 215 -5.23 4.55 10.37
N VAL A 216 -5.50 5.12 9.19
CA VAL A 216 -6.47 4.56 8.23
C VAL A 216 -6.10 3.15 7.83
N HIS A 217 -4.80 2.91 7.59
CA HIS A 217 -4.28 1.61 7.17
C HIS A 217 -4.44 0.53 8.25
N TYR A 218 -4.12 0.84 9.51
CA TYR A 218 -4.18 -0.14 10.60
C TYR A 218 -5.53 -0.21 11.31
N ALA A 219 -6.40 0.78 11.15
CA ALA A 219 -7.70 0.82 11.82
C ALA A 219 -8.55 -0.45 11.64
N PRO A 220 -8.63 -1.08 10.46
CA PRO A 220 -9.42 -2.30 10.27
C PRO A 220 -8.99 -3.49 11.12
N LEU A 221 -7.76 -3.46 11.66
CA LEU A 221 -7.21 -4.51 12.52
C LEU A 221 -7.71 -4.42 13.98
N PHE A 222 -8.30 -3.30 14.38
CA PHE A 222 -8.79 -3.05 15.74
C PHE A 222 -10.31 -2.82 15.72
N ALA A 223 -11.09 -3.67 16.39
CA ALA A 223 -12.57 -3.60 16.40
C ALA A 223 -13.13 -2.23 16.78
N SER A 224 -12.55 -1.61 17.80
CA SER A 224 -13.04 -0.32 18.32
C SER A 224 -12.47 0.91 17.60
N SER A 225 -11.63 0.72 16.59
CA SER A 225 -10.88 1.81 15.94
C SER A 225 -11.77 2.85 15.26
N LYS A 226 -12.98 2.46 14.79
CA LYS A 226 -13.89 3.38 14.09
C LYS A 226 -14.20 4.64 14.89
N TRP A 227 -14.22 4.54 16.22
CA TRP A 227 -14.49 5.65 17.12
C TRP A 227 -13.25 6.53 17.38
N TRP A 228 -12.05 5.94 17.27
CA TRP A 228 -10.79 6.55 17.65
C TRP A 228 -9.95 7.01 16.47
N LYS A 229 -10.36 6.73 15.24
CA LYS A 229 -9.63 7.19 14.04
C LYS A 229 -10.03 8.59 13.60
N LYS A 230 -11.34 8.93 13.68
CA LYS A 230 -11.89 10.12 13.04
C LYS A 230 -11.17 11.42 13.43
N PRO A 231 -10.93 11.76 14.71
CA PRO A 231 -10.22 12.99 15.05
C PRO A 231 -8.78 13.06 14.53
N LEU A 232 -8.13 11.91 14.27
CA LEU A 232 -6.78 11.87 13.68
C LEU A 232 -6.83 11.92 12.15
N THR A 233 -7.87 11.40 11.52
CA THR A 233 -8.05 11.47 10.07
C THR A 233 -8.56 12.83 9.59
N ASP A 234 -9.29 13.53 10.42
CA ASP A 234 -9.79 14.88 10.16
C ASP A 234 -8.77 15.97 10.58
N LEU A 235 -7.68 15.60 11.26
CA LEU A 235 -6.67 16.53 11.73
C LEU A 235 -5.91 17.24 10.61
N PRO A 236 -5.45 16.54 9.52
CA PRO A 236 -4.73 17.20 8.45
C PRO A 236 -5.60 18.17 7.66
N ASP A 237 -5.03 19.31 7.30
CA ASP A 237 -5.61 20.22 6.32
C ASP A 237 -5.06 19.89 4.92
N GLN A 238 -5.95 19.50 4.00
CA GLN A 238 -5.58 19.07 2.65
C GLN A 238 -5.05 20.22 1.79
N ASP A 239 -5.48 21.46 2.08
CA ASP A 239 -5.12 22.66 1.32
C ASP A 239 -3.93 23.42 1.94
N ALA A 240 -3.59 23.11 3.19
CA ALA A 240 -2.50 23.79 3.88
C ALA A 240 -1.12 23.31 3.46
N ASN A 241 -0.14 24.22 3.58
CA ASN A 241 1.27 23.88 3.38
C ASN A 241 1.69 22.76 4.37
N LYS A 242 2.53 21.83 3.90
CA LYS A 242 3.08 20.72 4.71
C LYS A 242 3.80 21.21 6.00
N LYS A 243 4.36 22.41 5.99
CA LYS A 243 5.04 23.04 7.15
C LYS A 243 4.10 23.78 8.09
N SER A 244 2.85 24.01 7.71
CA SER A 244 1.86 24.68 8.57
C SER A 244 1.66 23.88 9.87
N LEU A 245 1.51 24.61 10.98
CA LEU A 245 1.26 24.02 12.29
C LEU A 245 -0.25 23.85 12.51
N ILE A 246 -0.64 22.68 12.95
CA ILE A 246 -2.01 22.32 13.31
C ILE A 246 -2.08 22.08 14.80
N LYS A 247 -3.06 22.72 15.48
CA LYS A 247 -3.26 22.58 16.91
C LYS A 247 -3.80 21.19 17.27
N ILE A 248 -3.21 20.57 18.27
CA ILE A 248 -3.66 19.29 18.82
C ILE A 248 -4.71 19.56 19.89
N THR A 249 -5.96 19.23 19.60
CA THR A 249 -7.11 19.44 20.50
C THR A 249 -7.27 18.31 21.50
N ALA A 250 -8.06 18.51 22.55
CA ALA A 250 -8.34 17.49 23.56
C ALA A 250 -8.96 16.19 22.98
N PRO A 251 -9.88 16.21 22.00
CA PRO A 251 -10.35 15.01 21.32
C PRO A 251 -9.21 14.25 20.62
N VAL A 252 -8.31 14.97 19.94
CA VAL A 252 -7.13 14.36 19.28
C VAL A 252 -6.22 13.70 20.32
N LYS A 253 -5.92 14.38 21.45
CA LYS A 253 -5.10 13.81 22.54
C LYS A 253 -5.70 12.52 23.10
N ARG A 254 -7.03 12.44 23.29
CA ARG A 254 -7.70 11.20 23.71
C ARG A 254 -7.53 10.06 22.68
N CYS A 255 -7.63 10.38 21.39
CA CYS A 255 -7.42 9.40 20.34
C CYS A 255 -5.97 8.92 20.28
N LEU A 256 -4.99 9.81 20.43
CA LEU A 256 -3.56 9.46 20.52
C LEU A 256 -3.32 8.48 21.67
N THR A 257 -3.86 8.77 22.86
CA THR A 257 -3.73 7.86 24.03
C THR A 257 -4.28 6.48 23.72
N TRP A 258 -5.46 6.38 23.13
CA TRP A 258 -6.07 5.09 22.75
C TRP A 258 -5.20 4.33 21.76
N TRP A 259 -4.69 5.00 20.72
CA TRP A 259 -3.84 4.38 19.72
C TRP A 259 -2.50 3.93 20.29
N ILE A 260 -1.86 4.73 21.14
CA ILE A 260 -0.63 4.36 21.84
C ILE A 260 -0.86 3.10 22.69
N MET A 261 -1.92 3.06 23.48
CA MET A 261 -2.24 1.88 24.31
C MET A 261 -2.52 0.65 23.44
N SER A 262 -3.30 0.80 22.38
CA SER A 262 -3.67 -0.30 21.49
C SER A 262 -2.47 -0.87 20.75
N LEU A 263 -1.60 -0.03 20.20
CA LEU A 263 -0.39 -0.45 19.49
C LEU A 263 0.68 -1.03 20.42
N ASN A 264 0.81 -0.53 21.67
CA ASN A 264 1.74 -1.11 22.64
C ASN A 264 1.43 -2.57 22.99
N ARG A 265 0.18 -3.03 22.84
CA ARG A 265 -0.18 -4.44 23.02
C ARG A 265 0.55 -5.36 22.05
N LEU A 266 0.85 -4.88 20.83
CA LEU A 266 1.62 -5.63 19.83
C LEU A 266 3.08 -5.89 20.25
N ARG A 267 3.62 -5.08 21.18
CA ARG A 267 4.97 -5.32 21.76
C ARG A 267 4.99 -6.53 22.69
N LEU A 268 3.84 -6.92 23.22
CA LEU A 268 3.70 -8.06 24.13
C LEU A 268 3.42 -9.37 23.37
N GLY A 269 3.03 -9.29 22.11
CA GLY A 269 2.75 -10.45 21.26
C GLY A 269 1.78 -10.13 20.12
N ASN A 270 1.43 -11.16 19.36
CA ASN A 270 0.45 -11.04 18.30
C ASN A 270 -0.96 -10.77 18.86
N LEU A 271 -1.73 -9.99 18.13
CA LEU A 271 -3.15 -9.77 18.45
C LEU A 271 -4.04 -10.66 17.58
N PRO A 272 -5.21 -11.09 18.09
CA PRO A 272 -6.14 -11.88 17.30
C PRO A 272 -6.70 -11.08 16.12
N ILE A 273 -6.88 -11.75 14.98
CA ILE A 273 -7.68 -11.23 13.87
C ILE A 273 -9.14 -11.28 14.32
N GLN A 274 -9.78 -10.14 14.33
CA GLN A 274 -11.16 -10.03 14.79
C GLN A 274 -12.13 -10.36 13.65
N ASP A 275 -13.22 -10.99 13.99
CA ASP A 275 -14.30 -11.39 13.07
C ASP A 275 -15.11 -10.18 12.54
#